data_0932e7be4f5693a07b31bf78c6f318c6
#
_entry.id   0932e7be4f5693a07b31bf78c6f318c6
#
_cell.length_a   1.000
_cell.length_b   1.000
_cell.length_c   1.000
_cell.angle_alpha   90.00
_cell.angle_beta   90.00
_cell.angle_gamma   90.00
#
_symmetry.space_group_name_H-M   'P 1'
#
loop_
_entity.id
_entity.type
_entity.pdbx_description
1 polymer ?
#
loop_
_entity_poly.entity_id
_entity_poly.type
_entity_poly.pdbx_seq_one_letter_code
_entity_poly.pdbx_strand_id
1 'polypeptide(L)'
;DYSGQIRALKRGVHVVVGTPGRVMDHMRKGTLKLNKLTTLVLDEADEMLRMGFIDDVEWILEQTPKDRQIALFSATMPQQVRRIANQHLNDPVEVTIKMKTATAENIRQRFWPVSGMNKLDALTRILEQAPFDLSLLHIPLYRPSHTLHRQC
;
A
#
# COMPACT_ATOMS: atom_id res chain seq x y z
N ASP A 1 -9.39 -17.33 -9.15
CA ASP A 1 -9.91 -18.69 -8.83
C ASP A 1 -9.03 -19.35 -7.77
N TYR A 2 -9.63 -19.69 -6.62
CA TYR A 2 -8.94 -20.29 -5.47
C TYR A 2 -8.44 -21.72 -5.79
N SER A 3 -9.24 -22.50 -6.51
CA SER A 3 -8.91 -23.88 -6.89
C SER A 3 -7.70 -23.96 -7.82
N GLY A 4 -7.55 -22.96 -8.71
CA GLY A 4 -6.37 -22.81 -9.57
C GLY A 4 -5.10 -22.57 -8.76
N GLN A 5 -5.18 -21.72 -7.72
CA GLN A 5 -4.05 -21.46 -6.81
C GLN A 5 -3.63 -22.72 -6.08
N ILE A 6 -4.57 -23.49 -5.52
CA ILE A 6 -4.27 -24.75 -4.84
C ILE A 6 -3.59 -25.75 -5.79
N ARG A 7 -4.08 -25.88 -7.03
CA ARG A 7 -3.45 -26.77 -8.02
C ARG A 7 -2.03 -26.35 -8.35
N ALA A 8 -1.78 -25.04 -8.51
CA ALA A 8 -0.44 -24.53 -8.77
C ALA A 8 0.51 -24.79 -7.59
N LEU A 9 0.08 -24.50 -6.37
CA LEU A 9 0.87 -24.73 -5.16
C LEU A 9 1.20 -26.23 -4.95
N LYS A 10 0.26 -27.12 -5.23
CA LYS A 10 0.48 -28.58 -5.15
C LYS A 10 1.51 -29.08 -6.16
N ARG A 11 1.59 -28.49 -7.35
CA ARG A 11 2.60 -28.84 -8.37
C ARG A 11 3.99 -28.33 -8.02
N GLY A 12 4.08 -27.41 -7.08
CA GLY A 12 5.29 -26.69 -6.74
C GLY A 12 5.46 -25.43 -7.60
N VAL A 13 5.78 -24.32 -6.96
CA VAL A 13 6.05 -23.03 -7.59
C VAL A 13 7.33 -22.44 -6.98
N HIS A 14 8.10 -21.71 -7.79
CA HIS A 14 9.34 -21.08 -7.33
C HIS A 14 9.08 -19.70 -6.74
N VAL A 15 8.03 -19.01 -7.19
CA VAL A 15 7.66 -17.69 -6.75
C VAL A 15 6.17 -17.67 -6.42
N VAL A 16 5.84 -17.06 -5.29
CA VAL A 16 4.46 -16.78 -4.88
C VAL A 16 4.30 -15.28 -4.75
N VAL A 17 3.28 -14.73 -5.39
CA VAL A 17 2.87 -13.31 -5.25
C VAL A 17 1.44 -13.27 -4.74
N GLY A 18 1.21 -12.46 -3.73
CA GLY A 18 -0.13 -12.35 -3.15
C GLY A 18 -0.24 -11.22 -2.13
N THR A 19 -1.47 -10.85 -1.82
CA THR A 19 -1.76 -9.97 -0.69
C THR A 19 -1.60 -10.72 0.64
N PRO A 20 -1.28 -10.03 1.75
CA PRO A 20 -1.03 -10.70 3.05
C PRO A 20 -2.14 -11.66 3.46
N GLY A 21 -3.40 -11.22 3.42
CA GLY A 21 -4.53 -12.06 3.81
C GLY A 21 -4.68 -13.33 2.97
N ARG A 22 -4.38 -13.28 1.65
CA ARG A 22 -4.43 -14.47 0.79
C ARG A 22 -3.28 -15.44 1.07
N VAL A 23 -2.09 -14.91 1.28
CA VAL A 23 -0.91 -15.71 1.65
C VAL A 23 -1.16 -16.41 2.99
N MET A 24 -1.62 -15.68 3.99
CA MET A 24 -1.95 -16.21 5.31
C MET A 24 -3.03 -17.30 5.27
N ASP A 25 -4.09 -17.11 4.46
CA ASP A 25 -5.13 -18.13 4.29
C ASP A 25 -4.57 -19.45 3.75
N HIS A 26 -3.72 -19.40 2.71
CA HIS A 26 -3.06 -20.59 2.19
C HIS A 26 -2.09 -21.22 3.20
N MET A 27 -1.38 -20.43 4.00
CA MET A 27 -0.49 -20.93 5.04
C MET A 27 -1.30 -21.64 6.15
N ARG A 28 -2.37 -21.02 6.65
CA ARG A 28 -3.25 -21.60 7.69
C ARG A 28 -3.92 -22.92 7.22
N LYS A 29 -4.28 -22.99 5.95
CA LYS A 29 -4.82 -24.23 5.34
C LYS A 29 -3.76 -25.25 4.98
N GLY A 30 -2.47 -24.96 5.19
CA GLY A 30 -1.37 -25.86 4.86
C GLY A 30 -1.16 -26.09 3.37
N THR A 31 -1.81 -25.33 2.50
CA THR A 31 -1.66 -25.40 1.04
C THR A 31 -0.41 -24.66 0.54
N LEU A 32 0.09 -23.70 1.31
CA LEU A 32 1.36 -23.01 1.11
C LEU A 32 2.29 -23.27 2.28
N LYS A 33 3.46 -23.82 2.02
CA LYS A 33 4.51 -24.06 3.01
C LYS A 33 5.73 -23.21 2.69
N LEU A 34 6.12 -22.35 3.63
CA LEU A 34 7.23 -21.40 3.46
C LEU A 34 8.50 -21.81 4.25
N ASN A 35 8.55 -23.03 4.75
CA ASN A 35 9.68 -23.54 5.56
C ASN A 35 11.04 -23.61 4.82
N LYS A 36 11.03 -23.49 3.50
CA LYS A 36 12.23 -23.44 2.65
C LYS A 36 12.36 -22.10 1.91
N LEU A 37 11.66 -21.06 2.39
CA LEU A 37 11.73 -19.74 1.78
C LEU A 37 13.12 -19.15 1.96
N THR A 38 13.74 -18.73 0.86
CA THR A 38 15.06 -18.09 0.86
C THR A 38 14.97 -16.56 0.75
N THR A 39 13.93 -16.06 0.12
CA THR A 39 13.76 -14.63 -0.13
C THR A 39 12.30 -14.22 0.07
N LEU A 40 12.08 -13.14 0.79
CA LEU A 40 10.78 -12.53 1.02
C LEU A 40 10.84 -11.06 0.61
N VAL A 41 9.88 -10.64 -0.21
CA VAL A 41 9.76 -9.24 -0.63
C VAL A 41 8.48 -8.65 -0.05
N LEU A 42 8.60 -7.55 0.65
CA LEU A 42 7.52 -6.69 1.08
C LEU A 42 7.49 -5.48 0.15
N ASP A 43 6.51 -5.41 -0.72
CA ASP A 43 6.33 -4.31 -1.64
C ASP A 43 5.13 -3.46 -1.24
N GLU A 44 5.17 -2.14 -1.47
CA GLU A 44 4.14 -1.20 -1.06
C GLU A 44 3.85 -1.26 0.47
N ALA A 45 4.91 -1.31 1.30
CA ALA A 45 4.77 -1.53 2.73
C ALA A 45 3.94 -0.45 3.44
N ASP A 46 4.02 0.80 3.01
CA ASP A 46 3.18 1.90 3.52
C ASP A 46 1.71 1.75 3.11
N GLU A 47 1.44 1.19 1.94
CA GLU A 47 0.07 0.90 1.51
C GLU A 47 -0.53 -0.26 2.30
N MET A 48 0.24 -1.33 2.52
CA MET A 48 -0.18 -2.44 3.38
C MET A 48 -0.52 -1.95 4.80
N LEU A 49 0.24 -0.98 5.32
CA LEU A 49 -0.07 -0.32 6.60
C LEU A 49 -1.40 0.43 6.55
N ARG A 50 -1.63 1.25 5.51
CA ARG A 50 -2.89 2.00 5.35
C ARG A 50 -4.11 1.09 5.25
N MET A 51 -3.95 -0.08 4.65
CA MET A 51 -4.99 -1.09 4.53
C MET A 51 -5.18 -1.95 5.79
N GLY A 52 -4.38 -1.75 6.84
CA GLY A 52 -4.48 -2.49 8.10
C GLY A 52 -3.88 -3.90 8.06
N PHE A 53 -3.01 -4.21 7.09
CA PHE A 53 -2.40 -5.54 6.94
C PHE A 53 -1.11 -5.74 7.75
N ILE A 54 -0.75 -4.82 8.61
CA ILE A 54 0.51 -4.89 9.36
C ILE A 54 0.60 -6.14 10.22
N ASP A 55 -0.44 -6.47 10.97
CA ASP A 55 -0.47 -7.65 11.84
C ASP A 55 -0.39 -8.94 11.02
N ASP A 56 -1.03 -8.97 9.84
CA ASP A 56 -0.96 -10.10 8.92
C ASP A 56 0.46 -10.29 8.36
N VAL A 57 1.14 -9.19 8.05
CA VAL A 57 2.53 -9.21 7.57
C VAL A 57 3.47 -9.70 8.68
N GLU A 58 3.35 -9.17 9.89
CA GLU A 58 4.14 -9.61 11.05
C GLU A 58 3.94 -11.12 11.31
N TRP A 59 2.70 -11.58 11.30
CA TRP A 59 2.40 -13.00 11.46
C TRP A 59 3.07 -13.87 10.37
N ILE A 60 3.03 -13.45 9.10
CA ILE A 60 3.70 -14.17 8.01
C ILE A 60 5.22 -14.21 8.24
N LEU A 61 5.82 -13.08 8.61
CA LEU A 61 7.25 -12.97 8.87
C LEU A 61 7.70 -13.92 9.97
N GLU A 62 6.92 -14.08 11.02
CA GLU A 62 7.19 -14.99 12.13
C GLU A 62 7.14 -16.46 11.73
N GLN A 63 6.34 -16.81 10.72
CA GLN A 63 6.19 -18.20 10.22
C GLN A 63 7.22 -18.59 9.14
N THR A 64 8.13 -17.69 8.79
CA THR A 64 9.14 -17.93 7.74
C THR A 64 10.54 -18.15 8.35
N PRO A 65 11.47 -18.86 7.67
CA PRO A 65 12.82 -19.10 8.17
C PRO A 65 13.52 -17.79 8.58
N LYS A 66 14.33 -17.82 9.63
CA LYS A 66 15.02 -16.63 10.15
C LYS A 66 16.20 -16.19 9.28
N ASP A 67 16.79 -17.11 8.55
CA ASP A 67 17.96 -16.90 7.68
C ASP A 67 17.60 -16.45 6.25
N ARG A 68 16.30 -16.21 5.99
CA ARG A 68 15.85 -15.68 4.71
C ARG A 68 16.36 -14.26 4.47
N GLN A 69 16.60 -13.92 3.22
CA GLN A 69 16.76 -12.52 2.82
C GLN A 69 15.41 -11.82 2.79
N ILE A 70 15.36 -10.58 3.31
CA ILE A 70 14.17 -9.73 3.20
C ILE A 70 14.54 -8.48 2.40
N ALA A 71 13.68 -8.15 1.42
CA ALA A 71 13.70 -6.86 0.74
C ALA A 71 12.39 -6.12 1.03
N LEU A 72 12.48 -4.87 1.48
CA LEU A 72 11.33 -4.03 1.79
C LEU A 72 11.33 -2.81 0.88
N PHE A 73 10.24 -2.61 0.15
CA PHE A 73 10.01 -1.48 -0.71
C PHE A 73 8.81 -0.66 -0.22
N SER A 74 8.98 0.65 -0.17
CA SER A 74 7.94 1.57 0.31
C SER A 74 8.16 2.96 -0.26
N ALA A 75 7.11 3.63 -0.67
CA ALA A 75 7.18 5.02 -1.13
C ALA A 75 7.42 5.99 0.03
N THR A 76 6.90 5.67 1.20
CA THR A 76 7.09 6.43 2.45
C THR A 76 7.56 5.50 3.57
N MET A 77 8.19 6.07 4.60
CA MET A 77 8.74 5.29 5.72
C MET A 77 8.13 5.74 7.06
N PRO A 78 6.81 5.52 7.29
CA PRO A 78 6.19 5.82 8.57
C PRO A 78 6.77 4.96 9.69
N GLN A 79 6.60 5.39 10.94
CA GLN A 79 7.21 4.74 12.10
C GLN A 79 6.92 3.25 12.20
N GLN A 80 5.71 2.82 11.83
CA GLN A 80 5.32 1.41 11.90
C GLN A 80 6.04 0.56 10.83
N VAL A 81 6.22 1.07 9.60
CA VAL A 81 7.01 0.38 8.57
C VAL A 81 8.47 0.30 9.00
N ARG A 82 9.01 1.38 9.57
CA ARG A 82 10.37 1.40 10.12
C ARG A 82 10.54 0.39 11.26
N ARG A 83 9.52 0.21 12.10
CA ARG A 83 9.54 -0.81 13.16
C ARG A 83 9.69 -2.22 12.57
N ILE A 84 8.89 -2.56 11.55
CA ILE A 84 9.00 -3.86 10.87
C ILE A 84 10.39 -4.04 10.26
N ALA A 85 10.91 -3.02 9.58
CA ALA A 85 12.26 -3.06 9.02
C ALA A 85 13.30 -3.37 10.10
N ASN A 86 13.26 -2.65 11.23
CA ASN A 86 14.22 -2.82 12.32
C ASN A 86 14.10 -4.18 13.03
N GLN A 87 12.90 -4.76 13.09
CA GLN A 87 12.67 -6.04 13.77
C GLN A 87 13.03 -7.26 12.91
N HIS A 88 12.84 -7.16 11.59
CA HIS A 88 12.91 -8.33 10.71
C HIS A 88 14.05 -8.30 9.69
N LEU A 89 14.61 -7.14 9.37
CA LEU A 89 15.77 -7.03 8.49
C LEU A 89 17.05 -7.10 9.33
N ASN A 90 18.03 -7.80 8.82
CA ASN A 90 19.33 -7.97 9.46
C ASN A 90 20.37 -7.18 8.67
N ASP A 91 20.92 -6.13 9.29
CA ASP A 91 21.90 -5.21 8.69
C ASP A 91 21.53 -4.79 7.24
N PRO A 92 20.35 -4.18 7.04
CA PRO A 92 19.87 -3.87 5.71
C PRO A 92 20.67 -2.72 5.06
N VAL A 93 20.93 -2.85 3.78
CA VAL A 93 21.40 -1.73 2.95
C VAL A 93 20.18 -0.84 2.65
N GLU A 94 20.24 0.42 3.08
CA GLU A 94 19.19 1.40 2.79
C GLU A 94 19.49 2.14 1.49
N VAL A 95 18.57 2.07 0.53
CA VAL A 95 18.62 2.81 -0.73
C VAL A 95 17.48 3.80 -0.76
N THR A 96 17.80 5.09 -0.60
CA THR A 96 16.82 6.17 -0.63
C THR A 96 16.87 6.92 -1.95
N ILE A 97 15.75 6.91 -2.68
CA ILE A 97 15.59 7.69 -3.91
C ILE A 97 14.96 9.04 -3.53
N LYS A 98 15.73 10.11 -3.66
CA LYS A 98 15.22 11.48 -3.49
C LYS A 98 14.31 11.80 -4.68
N MET A 99 13.00 11.64 -4.51
CA MET A 99 12.04 12.13 -5.51
C MET A 99 11.96 13.67 -5.43
N LYS A 100 12.11 14.34 -6.56
CA LYS A 100 11.60 15.70 -6.69
C LYS A 100 10.08 15.59 -6.55
N THR A 101 9.52 16.23 -5.52
CA THR A 101 8.06 16.34 -5.32
C THR A 101 7.46 17.19 -6.43
N ALA A 102 7.33 16.61 -7.61
CA ALA A 102 6.64 17.23 -8.71
C ALA A 102 5.50 16.28 -9.14
N THR A 103 4.32 16.83 -9.30
CA THR A 103 3.24 16.13 -9.99
C THR A 103 3.74 15.69 -11.35
N ALA A 104 3.39 14.49 -11.81
CA ALA A 104 3.73 14.07 -13.17
C ALA A 104 3.23 15.12 -14.17
N GLU A 105 4.04 15.41 -15.19
CA GLU A 105 3.77 16.50 -16.17
C GLU A 105 2.39 16.39 -16.82
N ASN A 106 1.87 15.16 -16.95
CA ASN A 106 0.57 14.88 -17.55
C ASN A 106 -0.60 14.98 -16.56
N ILE A 107 -0.35 15.28 -15.28
CA ILE A 107 -1.40 15.39 -14.28
C ILE A 107 -1.69 16.85 -13.97
N ARG A 108 -2.89 17.30 -14.34
CA ARG A 108 -3.38 18.62 -14.02
C ARG A 108 -4.18 18.59 -12.73
N GLN A 109 -3.63 19.18 -11.67
CA GLN A 109 -4.33 19.32 -10.40
C GLN A 109 -5.15 20.61 -10.38
N ARG A 110 -6.38 20.51 -9.89
CA ARG A 110 -7.27 21.64 -9.65
C ARG A 110 -7.89 21.53 -8.28
N PHE A 111 -8.09 22.64 -7.63
CA PHE A 111 -8.73 22.74 -6.33
C PHE A 111 -9.93 23.69 -6.43
N TRP A 112 -11.08 23.24 -5.95
CA TRP A 112 -12.29 24.05 -5.86
C TRP A 112 -12.80 24.09 -4.43
N PRO A 113 -12.79 25.27 -3.78
CA PRO A 113 -13.51 25.46 -2.53
C PRO A 113 -15.01 25.50 -2.82
N VAL A 114 -15.75 24.57 -2.23
CA VAL A 114 -17.20 24.50 -2.37
C VAL A 114 -17.82 24.83 -1.00
N SER A 115 -18.60 25.92 -0.92
CA SER A 115 -19.35 26.33 0.26
C SER A 115 -20.80 26.61 -0.08
N GLY A 116 -21.74 26.20 0.79
CA GLY A 116 -23.17 26.46 0.60
C GLY A 116 -23.87 25.70 -0.53
N MET A 117 -23.18 24.77 -1.18
CA MET A 117 -23.66 23.96 -2.29
C MET A 117 -23.43 22.47 -2.01
N ASN A 118 -24.26 21.59 -2.57
CA ASN A 118 -24.01 20.16 -2.55
C ASN A 118 -22.74 19.83 -3.35
N LYS A 119 -21.81 19.10 -2.75
CA LYS A 119 -20.54 18.72 -3.39
C LYS A 119 -20.77 17.87 -4.65
N LEU A 120 -21.83 17.05 -4.67
CA LEU A 120 -22.17 16.24 -5.82
C LEU A 120 -22.60 17.13 -7.02
N ASP A 121 -23.43 18.14 -6.78
CA ASP A 121 -23.87 19.07 -7.83
C ASP A 121 -22.69 19.85 -8.41
N ALA A 122 -21.78 20.29 -7.54
CA ALA A 122 -20.54 20.95 -7.97
C ALA A 122 -19.69 20.02 -8.83
N LEU A 123 -19.51 18.76 -8.42
CA LEU A 123 -18.77 17.74 -9.17
C LEU A 123 -19.40 17.49 -10.54
N THR A 124 -20.72 17.29 -10.61
CA THR A 124 -21.43 17.06 -11.88
C THR A 124 -21.18 18.19 -12.87
N ARG A 125 -21.30 19.45 -12.42
CA ARG A 125 -21.00 20.60 -13.28
C ARG A 125 -19.56 20.67 -13.77
N ILE A 126 -18.60 20.26 -12.93
CA ILE A 126 -17.18 20.21 -13.30
C ILE A 126 -16.97 19.14 -14.37
N LEU A 127 -17.59 17.95 -14.22
CA LEU A 127 -17.47 16.85 -15.16
C LEU A 127 -18.10 17.17 -16.52
N GLU A 128 -19.19 17.95 -16.53
CA GLU A 128 -19.88 18.41 -17.76
C GLU A 128 -19.06 19.44 -18.55
N GLN A 129 -18.24 20.24 -17.86
CA GLN A 129 -17.51 21.37 -18.45
C GLN A 129 -16.09 21.06 -18.87
N ALA A 130 -15.50 19.99 -18.38
CA ALA A 130 -14.09 19.70 -18.61
C ALA A 130 -13.91 18.38 -19.39
N PRO A 131 -13.23 18.40 -20.55
CA PRO A 131 -12.84 17.19 -21.23
C PRO A 131 -11.70 16.51 -20.45
N PHE A 132 -11.89 15.28 -20.02
CA PHE A 132 -10.84 14.45 -19.45
C PHE A 132 -11.09 12.97 -19.76
N ASP A 133 -10.00 12.26 -20.02
CA ASP A 133 -10.04 10.82 -20.28
C ASP A 133 -10.06 10.04 -18.96
N LEU A 134 -9.36 10.56 -17.94
CA LEU A 134 -9.28 9.97 -16.60
C LEU A 134 -9.16 11.08 -15.54
N SER A 135 -9.90 10.95 -14.44
CA SER A 135 -9.76 11.86 -13.30
C SER A 135 -9.80 11.13 -11.97
N LEU A 136 -9.03 11.65 -11.00
CA LEU A 136 -9.07 11.24 -9.60
C LEU A 136 -9.68 12.37 -8.79
N LEU A 137 -10.79 12.07 -8.11
CA LEU A 137 -11.43 13.00 -7.20
C LEU A 137 -11.01 12.70 -5.77
N HIS A 138 -10.44 13.69 -5.09
CA HIS A 138 -10.19 13.64 -3.67
C HIS A 138 -11.09 14.65 -2.93
N ILE A 139 -12.01 14.14 -2.13
CA ILE A 139 -12.89 14.97 -1.28
C ILE A 139 -12.40 14.86 0.15
N PRO A 140 -11.67 15.84 0.69
CA PRO A 140 -11.29 15.82 2.09
C PRO A 140 -12.55 15.96 2.96
N LEU A 141 -12.71 15.04 3.91
CA LEU A 141 -13.71 15.16 4.97
C LEU A 141 -13.21 16.19 5.97
N TYR A 142 -13.50 17.47 5.69
CA TYR A 142 -13.17 18.54 6.61
C TYR A 142 -14.12 18.47 7.81
N ARG A 143 -13.63 18.02 8.96
CA ARG A 143 -14.19 18.42 10.26
C ARG A 143 -13.68 19.83 10.53
N PRO A 144 -14.54 20.85 10.71
CA PRO A 144 -14.07 22.16 11.09
C PRO A 144 -13.54 22.08 12.53
N SER A 145 -12.24 21.90 12.70
CA SER A 145 -11.56 22.29 13.92
C SER A 145 -11.33 23.80 13.81
N HIS A 146 -11.93 24.54 14.73
CA HIS A 146 -11.70 25.96 14.90
C HIS A 146 -10.21 26.25 14.96
N THR A 147 -9.68 26.87 13.94
CA THR A 147 -8.62 27.89 13.95
C THR A 147 -7.97 27.97 12.56
N LEU A 148 -8.51 28.83 11.70
CA LEU A 148 -7.77 29.33 10.55
C LEU A 148 -6.91 30.50 11.05
N HIS A 149 -5.63 30.29 11.29
CA HIS A 149 -4.68 31.40 11.24
C HIS A 149 -4.46 31.76 9.76
N ARG A 150 -5.02 32.89 9.36
CA ARG A 150 -4.59 33.62 8.17
C ARG A 150 -3.12 34.02 8.42
N GLN A 151 -2.23 33.53 7.61
CA GLN A 151 -0.97 34.23 7.35
C GLN A 151 -1.03 34.77 5.92
N CYS A 152 -0.90 36.11 5.83
CA CYS A 152 -0.71 36.90 4.63
C CYS A 152 0.63 36.56 3.97
#